data_c00629cd7a8f7f39c37ac3aa4d90679a
#
_entry.id   c00629cd7a8f7f39c37ac3aa4d90679a
#
_cell.length_a   1.000
_cell.length_b   1.000
_cell.length_c   1.000
_cell.angle_alpha   90.00
_cell.angle_beta   90.00
_cell.angle_gamma   90.00
#
_symmetry.space_group_name_H-M   'P 1'
#
loop_
_entity.id
_entity.type
_entity.pdbx_description
1 polymer ?
#
loop_
_entity_poly.entity_id
_entity_poly.type
_entity_poly.pdbx_seq_one_letter_code
_entity_poly.pdbx_strand_id
1 'polypeptide(L)'
;MIYENVGGSIMDSLLDRINDHARIALCGLISSYNGGGVQSTASLNQIVIKTARLEGFLVRDYMHEYERVIPILQDWVLSDKLKYKVEVIEGGISATIGAMSNIFHGRNKGVQLVKF
;
A
#
# COMPACT_ATOMS: atom_id res chain seq x y z
N MET A 1 -4.32 -11.83 -9.77
CA MET A 1 -4.10 -10.36 -9.74
C MET A 1 -3.50 -9.99 -8.41
N ILE A 2 -2.53 -9.08 -8.39
CA ILE A 2 -1.78 -8.65 -7.21
C ILE A 2 -1.88 -7.13 -7.11
N TYR A 3 -2.07 -6.61 -5.91
CA TYR A 3 -1.96 -5.19 -5.57
C TYR A 3 -0.67 -5.00 -4.77
N GLU A 4 0.23 -4.17 -5.28
CA GLU A 4 1.55 -3.96 -4.70
C GLU A 4 1.71 -2.50 -4.25
N ASN A 5 2.15 -2.31 -3.02
CA ASN A 5 2.30 -1.00 -2.41
C ASN A 5 3.60 -0.86 -1.57
N VAL A 6 4.36 -1.93 -1.43
CA VAL A 6 5.47 -2.01 -0.48
C VAL A 6 6.83 -1.93 -1.17
N GLY A 7 7.04 -2.73 -2.21
CA GLY A 7 8.36 -2.83 -2.86
C GLY A 7 9.39 -3.62 -2.07
N GLY A 8 10.67 -3.44 -2.43
CA GLY A 8 11.81 -4.06 -1.75
C GLY A 8 11.74 -5.59 -1.71
N SER A 9 12.23 -6.19 -0.63
CA SER A 9 12.30 -7.65 -0.48
C SER A 9 10.94 -8.35 -0.49
N ILE A 10 9.86 -7.65 -0.12
CA ILE A 10 8.50 -8.19 -0.20
C ILE A 10 8.10 -8.35 -1.67
N MET A 11 8.33 -7.34 -2.50
CA MET A 11 8.06 -7.43 -3.93
C MET A 11 8.96 -8.47 -4.61
N ASP A 12 10.23 -8.57 -4.23
CA ASP A 12 11.14 -9.59 -4.75
C ASP A 12 10.60 -11.00 -4.47
N SER A 13 10.24 -11.28 -3.22
CA SER A 13 9.67 -12.55 -2.81
C SER A 13 8.34 -12.87 -3.49
N LEU A 14 7.57 -11.85 -3.82
CA LEU A 14 6.31 -11.97 -4.54
C LEU A 14 6.57 -12.31 -6.01
N LEU A 15 7.47 -11.59 -6.68
CA LEU A 15 7.79 -11.81 -8.10
C LEU A 15 8.33 -13.22 -8.36
N ASP A 16 9.10 -13.78 -7.43
CA ASP A 16 9.61 -15.14 -7.53
C ASP A 16 8.52 -16.23 -7.51
N ARG A 17 7.30 -15.86 -7.09
CA ARG A 17 6.17 -16.79 -6.91
C ARG A 17 4.96 -16.49 -7.78
N ILE A 18 5.05 -15.52 -8.70
CA ILE A 18 3.92 -15.21 -9.58
C ILE A 18 3.61 -16.33 -10.56
N ASN A 19 2.33 -16.48 -10.86
CA ASN A 19 1.88 -17.38 -11.92
C ASN A 19 2.15 -16.78 -13.30
N ASP A 20 2.13 -17.63 -14.31
CA ASP A 20 2.18 -17.18 -15.70
C ASP A 20 1.01 -16.23 -15.98
N HIS A 21 1.27 -15.19 -16.76
CA HIS A 21 0.32 -14.13 -17.12
C HIS A 21 -0.25 -13.35 -15.91
N ALA A 22 0.49 -13.29 -14.80
CA ALA A 22 0.10 -12.51 -13.63
C ALA A 22 -0.10 -11.02 -14.00
N ARG A 23 -1.04 -10.38 -13.30
CA ARG A 23 -1.29 -8.93 -13.40
C ARG A 23 -1.03 -8.30 -12.05
N ILE A 24 -0.14 -7.32 -12.04
CA ILE A 24 0.32 -6.62 -10.84
C ILE A 24 -0.03 -5.14 -10.98
N ALA A 25 -0.88 -4.64 -10.11
CA ALA A 25 -1.19 -3.22 -10.00
C ALA A 25 -0.24 -2.61 -8.95
N LEU A 26 0.64 -1.72 -9.39
CA LEU A 26 1.64 -1.07 -8.56
C LEU A 26 1.17 0.32 -8.17
N CYS A 27 0.80 0.48 -6.89
CA CYS A 27 0.33 1.75 -6.32
C CYS A 27 1.46 2.54 -5.65
N GLY A 28 2.46 1.84 -5.11
CA GLY A 28 3.55 2.49 -4.40
C GLY A 28 4.70 1.56 -4.07
N LEU A 29 5.78 2.15 -3.58
CA LEU A 29 7.01 1.46 -3.17
C LEU A 29 7.46 2.04 -1.82
N ILE A 30 6.62 1.92 -0.78
CA ILE A 30 6.82 2.60 0.50
C ILE A 30 8.15 2.24 1.17
N SER A 31 8.68 1.04 0.93
CA SER A 31 9.99 0.61 1.44
C SER A 31 11.16 1.47 0.92
N SER A 32 10.99 2.15 -0.20
CA SER A 32 12.04 3.00 -0.81
C SER A 32 11.98 4.46 -0.35
N TYR A 33 10.88 4.90 0.30
CA TYR A 33 10.66 6.32 0.61
C TYR A 33 11.66 6.88 1.63
N ASN A 34 12.21 6.03 2.49
CA ASN A 34 13.23 6.42 3.49
C ASN A 34 14.65 6.03 3.06
N GLY A 35 14.92 5.90 1.77
CA GLY A 35 16.25 5.59 1.24
C GLY A 35 16.70 4.13 1.39
N GLY A 36 15.78 3.24 1.75
CA GLY A 36 16.10 1.86 2.10
C GLY A 36 15.58 0.82 1.11
N GLY A 37 16.01 0.76 -0.09
CA GLY A 37 15.67 -0.41 -0.89
C GLY A 37 15.59 -0.15 -2.40
N VAL A 38 16.61 -0.55 -3.09
CA VAL A 38 16.57 -0.67 -4.55
C VAL A 38 15.88 -1.99 -4.89
N GLN A 39 14.88 -1.94 -5.75
CA GLN A 39 14.26 -3.14 -6.31
C GLN A 39 15.33 -3.98 -7.02
N SER A 40 15.37 -5.28 -6.76
CA SER A 40 16.26 -6.19 -7.46
C SER A 40 15.86 -6.32 -8.93
N THR A 41 16.82 -6.08 -9.83
CA THR A 41 16.59 -6.30 -11.26
C THR A 41 16.46 -7.79 -11.60
N ALA A 42 17.02 -8.66 -10.78
CA ALA A 42 16.91 -10.12 -10.96
C ALA A 42 15.45 -10.58 -10.78
N SER A 43 14.76 -10.08 -9.76
CA SER A 43 13.34 -10.39 -9.52
C SER A 43 12.43 -9.82 -10.64
N LEU A 44 12.76 -8.67 -11.20
CA LEU A 44 12.03 -8.11 -12.34
C LEU A 44 12.07 -9.01 -13.59
N ASN A 45 13.11 -9.81 -13.75
CA ASN A 45 13.19 -10.77 -14.85
C ASN A 45 12.03 -11.80 -14.83
N GLN A 46 11.44 -12.06 -13.68
CA GLN A 46 10.25 -12.92 -13.57
C GLN A 46 9.05 -12.38 -14.35
N ILE A 47 8.94 -11.07 -14.51
CA ILE A 47 7.89 -10.46 -15.33
C ILE A 47 8.01 -10.92 -16.79
N VAL A 48 9.24 -11.01 -17.30
CA VAL A 48 9.52 -11.50 -18.66
C VAL A 48 9.26 -13.00 -18.76
N ILE A 49 9.84 -13.80 -17.86
CA ILE A 49 9.72 -15.28 -17.84
C ILE A 49 8.25 -15.70 -17.74
N LYS A 50 7.47 -15.00 -16.92
CA LYS A 50 6.06 -15.31 -16.66
C LYS A 50 5.07 -14.60 -17.59
N THR A 51 5.57 -13.86 -18.58
CA THR A 51 4.73 -13.04 -19.48
C THR A 51 3.72 -12.21 -18.65
N ALA A 52 4.18 -11.71 -17.51
CA ALA A 52 3.35 -10.96 -16.57
C ALA A 52 3.22 -9.48 -16.97
N ARG A 53 2.21 -8.81 -16.46
CA ARG A 53 1.98 -7.38 -16.63
C ARG A 53 2.13 -6.66 -15.30
N LEU A 54 3.01 -5.67 -15.25
CA LEU A 54 3.17 -4.74 -14.15
C LEU A 54 2.70 -3.35 -14.63
N GLU A 55 1.73 -2.76 -13.93
CA GLU A 55 1.14 -1.49 -14.30
C GLU A 55 1.08 -0.56 -13.08
N GLY A 56 1.76 0.59 -13.18
CA GLY A 56 1.70 1.64 -12.18
C GLY A 56 0.45 2.50 -12.34
N PHE A 57 -0.10 2.99 -11.22
CA PHE A 57 -1.22 3.93 -11.21
C PHE A 57 -1.17 4.84 -9.99
N LEU A 58 -1.84 5.98 -10.08
CA LEU A 58 -2.06 6.89 -8.97
C LEU A 58 -3.56 7.05 -8.71
N VAL A 59 -3.95 7.08 -7.45
CA VAL A 59 -5.35 7.24 -7.05
C VAL A 59 -5.98 8.53 -7.61
N ARG A 60 -5.20 9.59 -7.79
CA ARG A 60 -5.66 10.86 -8.37
C ARG A 60 -6.21 10.73 -9.79
N ASP A 61 -5.75 9.73 -10.55
CA ASP A 61 -6.19 9.51 -11.92
C ASP A 61 -7.62 8.94 -11.95
N TYR A 62 -8.11 8.46 -10.80
CA TYR A 62 -9.43 7.88 -10.58
C TYR A 62 -10.37 8.75 -9.75
N MET A 63 -10.05 10.03 -9.54
CA MET A 63 -10.89 10.91 -8.71
C MET A 63 -12.32 11.08 -9.25
N HIS A 64 -12.50 10.95 -10.56
CA HIS A 64 -13.81 10.98 -11.21
C HIS A 64 -14.71 9.79 -10.81
N GLU A 65 -14.13 8.72 -10.25
CA GLU A 65 -14.86 7.55 -9.76
C GLU A 65 -15.31 7.68 -8.29
N TYR A 66 -14.87 8.71 -7.56
CA TYR A 66 -15.09 8.81 -6.12
C TYR A 66 -16.57 8.85 -5.75
N GLU A 67 -17.39 9.61 -6.46
CA GLU A 67 -18.83 9.69 -6.18
C GLU A 67 -19.50 8.32 -6.29
N ARG A 68 -19.03 7.47 -7.17
CA ARG A 68 -19.53 6.10 -7.35
C ARG A 68 -18.98 5.12 -6.33
N VAL A 69 -17.68 5.23 -6.02
CA VAL A 69 -16.96 4.20 -5.24
C VAL A 69 -17.09 4.43 -3.73
N ILE A 70 -17.11 5.67 -3.26
CA ILE A 70 -17.18 5.97 -1.81
C ILE A 70 -18.41 5.35 -1.15
N PRO A 71 -19.64 5.46 -1.69
CA PRO A 71 -20.80 4.81 -1.09
C PRO A 71 -20.67 3.29 -1.00
N ILE A 72 -20.04 2.66 -2.00
CA ILE A 72 -19.81 1.20 -2.01
C ILE A 72 -18.85 0.81 -0.87
N LEU A 73 -17.76 1.55 -0.69
CA LEU A 73 -16.80 1.31 0.40
C LEU A 73 -17.43 1.53 1.76
N GLN A 74 -18.28 2.55 1.91
CA GLN A 74 -19.05 2.79 3.14
C GLN A 74 -19.98 1.62 3.47
N ASP A 75 -20.73 1.11 2.48
CA ASP A 75 -21.57 -0.07 2.67
C ASP A 75 -20.75 -1.29 3.10
N TRP A 76 -19.58 -1.49 2.48
CA TRP A 76 -18.72 -2.61 2.86
C TRP A 76 -18.17 -2.49 4.29
N VAL A 77 -17.86 -1.28 4.75
CA VAL A 77 -17.45 -1.04 6.14
C VAL A 77 -18.63 -1.29 7.09
N LEU A 78 -19.81 -0.73 6.79
CA LEU A 78 -21.02 -0.87 7.63
C LEU A 78 -21.52 -2.32 7.70
N SER A 79 -21.34 -3.09 6.62
CA SER A 79 -21.72 -4.51 6.56
C SER A 79 -20.61 -5.47 7.00
N ASP A 80 -19.51 -4.97 7.56
CA ASP A 80 -18.34 -5.74 8.03
C ASP A 80 -17.64 -6.58 6.93
N LYS A 81 -17.91 -6.28 5.66
CA LYS A 81 -17.19 -6.86 4.52
C LYS A 81 -15.79 -6.30 4.35
N LEU A 82 -15.60 -5.02 4.68
CA LEU A 82 -14.32 -4.34 4.70
C LEU A 82 -13.97 -3.95 6.12
N LYS A 83 -12.88 -4.51 6.63
CA LYS A 83 -12.37 -4.18 7.96
C LYS A 83 -11.30 -3.10 7.89
N TYR A 84 -11.35 -2.18 8.82
CA TYR A 84 -10.31 -1.17 8.99
C TYR A 84 -9.79 -1.18 10.44
N LYS A 85 -8.61 -0.66 10.63
CA LYS A 85 -8.03 -0.48 11.96
C LYS A 85 -7.49 0.93 12.09
N VAL A 86 -7.80 1.55 13.22
CA VAL A 86 -7.34 2.89 13.56
C VAL A 86 -6.62 2.83 14.90
N GLU A 87 -5.49 3.51 15.00
CA GLU A 87 -4.77 3.77 16.23
C GLU A 87 -4.84 5.26 16.52
N VAL A 88 -5.42 5.64 17.65
CA VAL A 88 -5.57 7.05 18.06
C VAL A 88 -4.53 7.39 19.10
N ILE A 89 -3.69 8.38 18.81
CA ILE A 89 -2.69 8.93 19.74
C ILE A 89 -3.26 10.20 20.38
N GLU A 90 -3.38 10.20 21.67
CA GLU A 90 -3.78 11.40 22.45
C GLU A 90 -2.60 12.35 22.63
N GLY A 91 -2.87 13.65 22.76
CA GLY A 91 -1.83 14.67 23.08
C GLY A 91 -1.69 15.80 22.07
N GLY A 92 -2.61 15.89 21.11
CA GLY A 92 -2.71 17.01 20.18
C GLY A 92 -1.45 17.22 19.38
N ILE A 93 -1.13 18.49 19.11
CA ILE A 93 0.03 18.86 18.28
C ILE A 93 1.36 18.35 18.84
N SER A 94 1.50 18.27 20.17
CA SER A 94 2.73 17.81 20.82
C SER A 94 3.05 16.34 20.52
N ALA A 95 2.03 15.51 20.29
CA ALA A 95 2.17 14.10 19.95
C ALA A 95 2.47 13.86 18.47
N THR A 96 2.25 14.86 17.60
CA THR A 96 2.30 14.69 16.14
C THR A 96 3.65 14.22 15.63
N ILE A 97 4.76 14.78 16.16
CA ILE A 97 6.13 14.41 15.73
C ILE A 97 6.42 12.95 16.07
N GLY A 98 6.08 12.52 17.31
CA GLY A 98 6.25 11.14 17.73
C GLY A 98 5.39 10.16 16.94
N ALA A 99 4.14 10.53 16.69
CA ALA A 99 3.21 9.77 15.86
C ALA A 99 3.74 9.59 14.44
N MET A 100 4.24 10.66 13.82
CA MET A 100 4.83 10.61 12.48
C MET A 100 6.06 9.69 12.44
N SER A 101 6.94 9.76 13.46
CA SER A 101 8.09 8.86 13.59
C SER A 101 7.66 7.39 13.66
N ASN A 102 6.55 7.08 14.34
CA ASN A 102 6.04 5.71 14.44
C ASN A 102 5.65 5.15 13.06
N ILE A 103 5.04 5.96 12.20
CA ILE A 103 4.68 5.55 10.83
C ILE A 103 5.92 5.15 10.03
N PHE A 104 6.98 5.97 10.07
CA PHE A 104 8.22 5.69 9.35
C PHE A 104 8.97 4.44 9.85
N HIS A 105 8.74 4.04 11.09
CA HIS A 105 9.32 2.83 11.68
C HIS A 105 8.37 1.63 11.67
N GLY A 106 7.18 1.75 11.06
CA GLY A 106 6.18 0.67 11.00
C GLY A 106 5.66 0.23 12.37
N ARG A 107 5.65 1.12 13.36
CA ARG A 107 5.20 0.83 14.74
C ARG A 107 3.70 0.97 14.91
N ASN A 108 3.03 1.68 14.01
CA ASN A 108 1.59 1.88 14.03
C ASN A 108 0.84 0.62 13.59
N LYS A 109 -0.37 0.45 14.12
CA LYS A 109 -1.28 -0.64 13.75
C LYS A 109 -2.51 -0.08 13.04
N GLY A 110 -2.50 -0.14 11.71
CA GLY A 110 -3.54 0.45 10.87
C GLY A 110 -3.31 1.94 10.62
N VAL A 111 -4.39 2.69 10.39
CA VAL A 111 -4.32 4.15 10.17
C VAL A 111 -4.05 4.84 11.51
N GLN A 112 -2.98 5.61 11.59
CA GLN A 112 -2.65 6.36 12.80
C GLN A 112 -3.25 7.77 12.72
N LEU A 113 -3.98 8.14 13.74
CA LEU A 113 -4.60 9.46 13.92
C LEU A 113 -4.04 10.12 15.17
N VAL A 114 -3.94 11.45 15.16
CA VAL A 114 -3.65 12.24 16.35
C VAL A 114 -4.90 13.00 16.72
N LYS A 115 -5.34 12.87 17.99
CA LYS A 115 -6.51 13.58 18.50
C LYS A 115 -6.07 14.88 19.15
N PHE A 116 -6.71 15.95 18.71
CA PHE A 116 -6.54 17.32 19.23
C PHE A 116 -7.53 17.64 20.32
#